data_6a2ca76b1a5b7e95d66e47d1017108e7
#
_entry.id   6a2ca76b1a5b7e95d66e47d1017108e7
#
_cell.length_a   1.000
_cell.length_b   1.000
_cell.length_c   1.000
_cell.angle_alpha   90.00
_cell.angle_beta   90.00
_cell.angle_gamma   90.00
#
_symmetry.space_group_name_H-M   'P 1'
#
loop_
_entity.id
_entity.type
_entity.pdbx_description
1 polymer ?
#
loop_
_entity_poly.entity_id
_entity_poly.type
_entity_poly.pdbx_seq_one_letter_code
_entity_poly.pdbx_strand_id
1 'polypeptide(L)'
;MIKNLNKYHFLLASLLILIATAPISAQINLYTHRHYDSDKILFEKFTDETGIKINVIKGSADQLIQRMISEGKNSPADILLTVDAGRLHRAKEVGVLQSINSKTINKNVPSEMRDPDGFWYGLTVRARVIVYAKDRINSNELSTYEDLATAKWKGKIAIRSSGNIYNQSLMASLIEANGSRRAVRWAWGIRKNMARAPRGNDRDQVRAVAAVLADIAIVNTYYLGILANSKEKKDRDVFNKVSVFFPNQNNRGTHINISGAGIAKYSQNKSDAIKFIEFLTSPEAQETFGKVNYEYPLFIENNKSDLLKSWGTFKADKQNLSILGIRNSEAVKLFDRADWK
;
A
#
# COMPACT_ATOMS: atom_id res chain seq x y z
N MET A 1 28.61 3.77 95.24
CA MET A 1 27.80 4.82 94.59
C MET A 1 28.46 5.13 93.26
N ILE A 2 28.11 4.32 92.20
CA ILE A 2 28.65 4.47 90.88
C ILE A 2 27.52 4.17 89.87
N LYS A 3 27.22 5.14 89.01
CA LYS A 3 26.19 5.13 88.04
C LYS A 3 26.65 4.38 86.79
N ASN A 4 25.87 3.40 86.39
CA ASN A 4 26.04 2.77 85.08
C ASN A 4 25.33 3.60 84.00
N LEU A 5 26.12 3.99 82.97
CA LEU A 5 25.63 4.58 81.75
C LEU A 5 25.45 3.46 80.72
N ASN A 6 24.21 3.19 80.32
CA ASN A 6 23.87 2.32 79.21
C ASN A 6 24.13 3.07 77.89
N LYS A 7 24.99 2.49 77.02
CA LYS A 7 25.17 2.90 75.61
C LYS A 7 24.20 2.17 74.77
N TYR A 8 23.18 2.84 74.23
CA TYR A 8 22.35 2.34 73.17
C TYR A 8 23.07 2.57 71.83
N HIS A 9 23.46 1.48 71.18
CA HIS A 9 23.93 1.51 69.81
C HIS A 9 22.70 1.46 68.89
N PHE A 10 22.41 2.57 68.20
CA PHE A 10 21.46 2.62 67.10
C PHE A 10 22.14 1.98 65.88
N LEU A 11 21.77 0.76 65.49
CA LEU A 11 22.05 0.20 64.18
C LEU A 11 21.04 0.80 63.19
N LEU A 12 21.49 1.78 62.39
CA LEU A 12 20.78 2.19 61.18
C LEU A 12 20.99 1.10 60.11
N ALA A 13 20.01 0.23 59.94
CA ALA A 13 19.94 -0.67 58.81
C ALA A 13 19.46 0.15 57.59
N SER A 14 20.39 0.54 56.72
CA SER A 14 20.09 1.16 55.43
C SER A 14 19.48 0.09 54.52
N LEU A 15 18.16 0.05 54.42
CA LEU A 15 17.45 -0.78 53.47
C LEU A 15 17.62 -0.18 52.06
N LEU A 16 18.57 -0.67 51.28
CA LEU A 16 18.68 -0.38 49.85
C LEU A 16 17.52 -1.05 49.15
N ILE A 17 16.46 -0.28 48.86
CA ILE A 17 15.39 -0.71 47.96
C ILE A 17 15.97 -0.72 46.54
N LEU A 18 16.38 -1.87 46.05
CA LEU A 18 16.64 -2.12 44.63
C LEU A 18 15.29 -2.01 43.91
N ILE A 19 14.96 -0.83 43.41
CA ILE A 19 13.86 -0.68 42.45
C ILE A 19 14.34 -1.38 41.18
N ALA A 20 13.96 -2.63 41.01
CA ALA A 20 14.09 -3.32 39.76
C ALA A 20 13.16 -2.59 38.76
N THR A 21 13.71 -1.62 38.04
CA THR A 21 13.03 -1.04 36.90
C THR A 21 12.90 -2.15 35.87
N ALA A 22 11.72 -2.77 35.78
CA ALA A 22 11.42 -3.63 34.67
C ALA A 22 11.78 -2.87 33.38
N PRO A 23 12.54 -3.45 32.45
CA PRO A 23 12.86 -2.77 31.21
C PRO A 23 11.55 -2.37 30.54
N ILE A 24 11.34 -1.06 30.34
CA ILE A 24 10.22 -0.58 29.53
C ILE A 24 10.42 -1.24 28.18
N SER A 25 9.57 -2.23 27.88
CA SER A 25 9.61 -2.92 26.59
C SER A 25 9.47 -1.87 25.49
N ALA A 26 10.48 -1.76 24.62
CA ALA A 26 10.43 -0.86 23.49
C ALA A 26 9.18 -1.15 22.67
N GLN A 27 8.45 -0.11 22.26
CA GLN A 27 7.17 -0.22 21.58
C GLN A 27 7.07 0.81 20.46
N ILE A 28 6.49 0.41 19.33
CA ILE A 28 6.16 1.28 18.20
C ILE A 28 4.63 1.35 18.06
N ASN A 29 4.08 2.55 17.98
CA ASN A 29 2.67 2.78 17.66
C ASN A 29 2.50 2.92 16.14
N LEU A 30 1.94 1.89 15.51
CA LEU A 30 1.73 1.78 14.08
C LEU A 30 0.30 2.19 13.73
N TYR A 31 0.12 3.32 13.06
CA TYR A 31 -1.15 3.74 12.47
C TYR A 31 -1.29 3.11 11.08
N THR A 32 -2.27 2.21 10.92
CA THR A 32 -2.44 1.50 9.64
C THR A 32 -3.89 1.26 9.28
N HIS A 33 -4.21 1.34 7.98
CA HIS A 33 -5.48 0.86 7.45
C HIS A 33 -5.35 -0.54 6.80
N ARG A 34 -4.14 -1.10 6.79
CA ARG A 34 -3.90 -2.47 6.32
C ARG A 34 -4.42 -3.48 7.35
N HIS A 35 -4.82 -4.65 6.86
CA HIS A 35 -5.40 -5.71 7.69
C HIS A 35 -5.10 -7.10 7.09
N TYR A 36 -3.92 -7.24 6.46
CA TYR A 36 -3.50 -8.46 5.80
C TYR A 36 -2.84 -9.44 6.77
N ASP A 37 -2.98 -10.74 6.50
CA ASP A 37 -2.34 -11.79 7.31
C ASP A 37 -0.80 -11.69 7.27
N SER A 38 -0.23 -11.27 6.13
CA SER A 38 1.19 -10.99 6.00
C SER A 38 1.70 -9.97 7.02
N ASP A 39 0.91 -8.94 7.30
CA ASP A 39 1.29 -7.89 8.23
C ASP A 39 1.40 -8.46 9.65
N LYS A 40 0.43 -9.30 10.07
CA LYS A 40 0.46 -9.96 11.38
C LYS A 40 1.70 -10.83 11.54
N ILE A 41 1.98 -11.70 10.56
CA ILE A 41 3.15 -12.59 10.56
C ILE A 41 4.45 -11.78 10.71
N LEU A 42 4.59 -10.70 9.93
CA LEU A 42 5.80 -9.89 9.94
C LEU A 42 5.95 -9.05 11.23
N PHE A 43 4.85 -8.57 11.81
CA PHE A 43 4.90 -7.80 13.05
C PHE A 43 5.27 -8.69 14.24
N GLU A 44 4.71 -9.89 14.30
CA GLU A 44 5.08 -10.90 15.30
C GLU A 44 6.56 -11.26 15.16
N LYS A 45 7.02 -11.59 13.94
CA LYS A 45 8.42 -11.91 13.67
C LYS A 45 9.38 -10.79 14.08
N PHE A 46 9.09 -9.53 13.71
CA PHE A 46 9.91 -8.40 14.12
C PHE A 46 9.98 -8.28 15.65
N THR A 47 8.88 -8.51 16.34
CA THR A 47 8.84 -8.47 17.82
C THR A 47 9.70 -9.60 18.40
N ASP A 48 9.62 -10.81 17.86
CA ASP A 48 10.40 -11.97 18.33
C ASP A 48 11.91 -11.75 18.13
N GLU A 49 12.32 -11.14 17.01
CA GLU A 49 13.74 -10.90 16.70
C GLU A 49 14.35 -9.71 17.47
N THR A 50 13.54 -8.70 17.80
CA THR A 50 14.08 -7.44 18.34
C THR A 50 13.64 -7.13 19.76
N GLY A 51 12.62 -7.80 20.27
CA GLY A 51 11.96 -7.45 21.54
C GLY A 51 11.08 -6.19 21.45
N ILE A 52 11.01 -5.51 20.27
CA ILE A 52 10.24 -4.28 20.07
C ILE A 52 8.79 -4.64 19.75
N LYS A 53 7.86 -4.25 20.58
CA LYS A 53 6.42 -4.52 20.37
C LYS A 53 5.80 -3.58 19.36
N ILE A 54 4.91 -4.10 18.52
CA ILE A 54 4.14 -3.29 17.56
C ILE A 54 2.70 -3.13 18.10
N ASN A 55 2.37 -1.92 18.53
CA ASN A 55 1.00 -1.55 18.91
C ASN A 55 0.27 -1.02 17.68
N VAL A 56 -0.73 -1.78 17.19
CA VAL A 56 -1.43 -1.50 15.94
C VAL A 56 -2.70 -0.72 16.17
N ILE A 57 -2.77 0.49 15.65
CA ILE A 57 -3.94 1.36 15.65
C ILE A 57 -4.55 1.37 14.25
N LYS A 58 -5.76 0.79 14.12
CA LYS A 58 -6.46 0.62 12.84
C LYS A 58 -7.46 1.75 12.58
N GLY A 59 -7.57 2.16 11.31
CA GLY A 59 -8.55 3.12 10.83
C GLY A 59 -8.47 3.26 9.31
N SER A 60 -9.36 4.02 8.68
CA SER A 60 -9.15 4.39 7.28
C SER A 60 -7.94 5.32 7.15
N ALA A 61 -7.26 5.31 6.01
CA ALA A 61 -6.05 6.14 5.82
C ALA A 61 -6.34 7.63 6.07
N ASP A 62 -7.49 8.10 5.60
CA ASP A 62 -7.89 9.51 5.77
C ASP A 62 -8.18 9.86 7.23
N GLN A 63 -8.86 8.97 7.96
CA GLN A 63 -9.11 9.13 9.40
C GLN A 63 -7.79 9.14 10.19
N LEU A 64 -6.84 8.26 9.86
CA LEU A 64 -5.56 8.21 10.56
C LEU A 64 -4.71 9.45 10.30
N ILE A 65 -4.65 9.94 9.06
CA ILE A 65 -3.96 11.20 8.74
C ILE A 65 -4.62 12.38 9.49
N GLN A 66 -5.96 12.46 9.46
CA GLN A 66 -6.69 13.51 10.16
C GLN A 66 -6.48 13.43 11.67
N ARG A 67 -6.42 12.21 12.23
CA ARG A 67 -6.12 11.98 13.63
C ARG A 67 -4.73 12.49 13.99
N MET A 68 -3.70 12.17 13.19
CA MET A 68 -2.33 12.68 13.41
C MET A 68 -2.25 14.21 13.36
N ILE A 69 -3.04 14.85 12.46
CA ILE A 69 -3.16 16.33 12.41
C ILE A 69 -3.75 16.85 13.72
N SER A 70 -4.87 16.28 14.17
CA SER A 70 -5.58 16.73 15.38
C SER A 70 -4.80 16.50 16.67
N GLU A 71 -4.07 15.39 16.77
CA GLU A 71 -3.19 15.06 17.89
C GLU A 71 -1.94 15.97 17.95
N GLY A 72 -1.48 16.46 16.79
CA GLY A 72 -0.35 17.37 16.66
C GLY A 72 0.91 16.81 17.34
N LYS A 73 1.53 17.63 18.23
CA LYS A 73 2.74 17.25 18.99
C LYS A 73 2.49 16.13 20.00
N ASN A 74 1.24 15.89 20.36
CA ASN A 74 0.84 14.85 21.32
C ASN A 74 0.48 13.53 20.63
N SER A 75 0.66 13.44 19.31
CA SER A 75 0.38 12.20 18.58
C SER A 75 1.28 11.08 19.09
N PRO A 76 0.72 9.95 19.52
CA PRO A 76 1.50 8.79 19.91
C PRO A 76 2.01 7.99 18.69
N ALA A 77 1.63 8.36 17.48
CA ALA A 77 2.01 7.63 16.27
C ALA A 77 3.51 7.68 16.04
N ASP A 78 4.10 6.52 15.76
CA ASP A 78 5.50 6.41 15.32
C ASP A 78 5.59 6.20 13.80
N ILE A 79 4.66 5.42 13.23
CA ILE A 79 4.64 5.09 11.81
C ILE A 79 3.21 5.23 11.27
N LEU A 80 3.07 5.83 10.09
CA LEU A 80 1.90 5.70 9.23
C LEU A 80 2.21 4.69 8.14
N LEU A 81 1.48 3.57 8.10
CA LEU A 81 1.55 2.54 7.07
C LEU A 81 0.25 2.52 6.28
N THR A 82 0.31 2.79 4.99
CA THR A 82 -0.89 2.86 4.15
C THR A 82 -0.66 2.28 2.76
N VAL A 83 -1.72 2.13 1.99
CA VAL A 83 -1.65 1.80 0.56
C VAL A 83 -1.84 3.06 -0.27
N ASP A 84 -1.20 3.07 -1.44
CA ASP A 84 -1.23 4.14 -2.42
C ASP A 84 -0.28 5.30 -2.10
N ALA A 85 0.69 5.52 -2.99
CA ALA A 85 1.67 6.59 -2.87
C ALA A 85 1.03 7.99 -2.81
N GLY A 86 -0.14 8.17 -3.44
CA GLY A 86 -0.89 9.43 -3.36
C GLY A 86 -1.33 9.77 -1.93
N ARG A 87 -1.67 8.77 -1.11
CA ARG A 87 -1.99 8.98 0.31
C ARG A 87 -0.76 9.32 1.15
N LEU A 88 0.36 8.65 0.87
CA LEU A 88 1.64 8.94 1.54
C LEU A 88 2.11 10.35 1.22
N HIS A 89 2.00 10.76 -0.05
CA HIS A 89 2.30 12.12 -0.47
C HIS A 89 1.41 13.14 0.24
N ARG A 90 0.10 12.89 0.35
CA ARG A 90 -0.81 13.77 1.11
C ARG A 90 -0.42 13.87 2.58
N ALA A 91 -0.02 12.76 3.22
CA ALA A 91 0.47 12.78 4.61
C ALA A 91 1.74 13.63 4.76
N LYS A 92 2.65 13.61 3.77
CA LYS A 92 3.79 14.54 3.68
C LYS A 92 3.33 15.99 3.58
N GLU A 93 2.46 16.31 2.63
CA GLU A 93 2.00 17.68 2.35
C GLU A 93 1.28 18.33 3.55
N VAL A 94 0.51 17.57 4.31
CA VAL A 94 -0.14 18.07 5.53
C VAL A 94 0.79 18.06 6.74
N GLY A 95 2.06 17.71 6.56
CA GLY A 95 3.13 17.86 7.56
C GLY A 95 3.05 16.90 8.75
N VAL A 96 2.43 15.70 8.58
CA VAL A 96 2.36 14.69 9.66
C VAL A 96 3.49 13.67 9.61
N LEU A 97 4.35 13.71 8.59
CA LEU A 97 5.53 12.87 8.45
C LEU A 97 6.81 13.67 8.67
N GLN A 98 7.91 12.97 8.96
CA GLN A 98 9.26 13.52 8.99
C GLN A 98 10.15 12.80 7.98
N SER A 99 11.12 13.53 7.44
CA SER A 99 12.15 12.95 6.56
C SER A 99 13.13 12.10 7.37
N ILE A 100 13.52 10.98 6.78
CA ILE A 100 14.58 10.11 7.28
C ILE A 100 15.56 9.77 6.17
N ASN A 101 16.78 9.40 6.56
CA ASN A 101 17.79 8.89 5.65
C ASN A 101 18.41 7.62 6.25
N SER A 102 18.00 6.45 5.75
CA SER A 102 18.59 5.16 6.09
C SER A 102 19.29 4.58 4.85
N LYS A 103 20.57 4.23 4.99
CA LYS A 103 21.32 3.55 3.91
C LYS A 103 20.67 2.23 3.53
N THR A 104 20.18 1.48 4.52
CA THR A 104 19.51 0.18 4.33
C THR A 104 18.22 0.35 3.53
N ILE A 105 17.33 1.27 3.95
CA ILE A 105 16.08 1.51 3.23
C ILE A 105 16.37 2.03 1.82
N ASN A 106 17.31 2.96 1.66
CA ASN A 106 17.68 3.51 0.36
C ASN A 106 18.26 2.47 -0.61
N LYS A 107 18.94 1.43 -0.10
CA LYS A 107 19.41 0.29 -0.89
C LYS A 107 18.27 -0.66 -1.28
N ASN A 108 17.30 -0.88 -0.36
CA ASN A 108 16.25 -1.87 -0.51
C ASN A 108 15.02 -1.33 -1.25
N VAL A 109 14.87 0.00 -1.37
CA VAL A 109 13.71 0.64 -2.02
C VAL A 109 14.17 1.39 -3.25
N PRO A 110 13.73 1.01 -4.47
CA PRO A 110 14.02 1.77 -5.70
C PRO A 110 13.64 3.25 -5.58
N SER A 111 14.43 4.11 -6.22
CA SER A 111 14.24 5.57 -6.14
C SER A 111 12.87 6.06 -6.61
N GLU A 112 12.28 5.39 -7.58
CA GLU A 112 10.94 5.67 -8.08
C GLU A 112 9.82 5.28 -7.10
N MET A 113 10.11 4.40 -6.14
CA MET A 113 9.14 3.89 -5.15
C MET A 113 9.29 4.53 -3.78
N ARG A 114 9.98 5.65 -3.69
CA ARG A 114 10.13 6.44 -2.44
C ARG A 114 10.01 7.93 -2.71
N ASP A 115 9.70 8.66 -1.67
CA ASP A 115 9.71 10.12 -1.73
C ASP A 115 11.13 10.64 -1.95
N PRO A 116 11.36 11.56 -2.89
CA PRO A 116 12.68 12.12 -3.15
C PRO A 116 13.32 12.77 -1.91
N ASP A 117 12.51 13.36 -1.02
CA ASP A 117 12.94 14.02 0.20
C ASP A 117 12.95 13.09 1.43
N GLY A 118 12.64 11.79 1.25
CA GLY A 118 12.73 10.78 2.30
C GLY A 118 11.60 10.78 3.32
N PHE A 119 10.40 11.29 3.01
CA PHE A 119 9.26 11.29 3.92
C PHE A 119 8.50 9.97 3.95
N TRP A 120 8.55 9.19 2.88
CA TRP A 120 7.91 7.88 2.81
C TRP A 120 8.65 6.92 1.87
N TYR A 121 8.45 5.64 2.10
CA TYR A 121 9.11 4.54 1.39
C TYR A 121 8.10 3.46 1.03
N GLY A 122 8.23 2.90 -0.17
CA GLY A 122 7.48 1.72 -0.58
C GLY A 122 7.88 0.49 0.23
N LEU A 123 6.92 -0.39 0.43
CA LEU A 123 7.11 -1.68 1.11
C LEU A 123 6.74 -2.86 0.21
N THR A 124 5.72 -2.70 -0.63
CA THR A 124 5.27 -3.72 -1.60
C THR A 124 4.73 -3.05 -2.84
N VAL A 125 4.68 -3.79 -3.95
CA VAL A 125 4.21 -3.30 -5.25
C VAL A 125 2.94 -4.03 -5.67
N ARG A 126 2.02 -3.30 -6.29
CA ARG A 126 0.89 -3.83 -7.04
C ARG A 126 0.82 -3.23 -8.43
N ALA A 127 0.52 -4.05 -9.41
CA ALA A 127 0.23 -3.56 -10.76
C ALA A 127 -1.28 -3.34 -10.92
N ARG A 128 -1.66 -2.30 -11.66
CA ARG A 128 -3.04 -2.06 -12.08
C ARG A 128 -3.23 -2.71 -13.44
N VAL A 129 -3.88 -3.87 -13.49
CA VAL A 129 -3.95 -4.72 -14.67
C VAL A 129 -5.31 -4.68 -15.34
N ILE A 130 -5.36 -5.15 -16.59
CA ILE A 130 -6.59 -5.51 -17.25
C ILE A 130 -6.87 -6.98 -16.91
N VAL A 131 -8.01 -7.23 -16.29
CA VAL A 131 -8.57 -8.58 -16.14
C VAL A 131 -9.56 -8.80 -17.25
N TYR A 132 -9.50 -9.96 -17.91
CA TYR A 132 -10.36 -10.26 -19.06
C TYR A 132 -10.97 -11.66 -18.95
N ALA A 133 -12.13 -11.83 -19.58
CA ALA A 133 -12.82 -13.11 -19.68
C ALA A 133 -12.11 -14.04 -20.66
N LYS A 134 -11.64 -15.21 -20.20
CA LYS A 134 -10.88 -16.18 -21.03
C LYS A 134 -11.65 -16.69 -22.24
N ASP A 135 -12.96 -16.79 -22.12
CA ASP A 135 -13.88 -17.35 -23.12
C ASP A 135 -14.39 -16.32 -24.14
N ARG A 136 -14.17 -15.00 -23.91
CA ARG A 136 -14.73 -13.93 -24.74
C ARG A 136 -13.71 -12.96 -25.32
N ILE A 137 -12.54 -12.88 -24.73
CA ILE A 137 -11.48 -11.94 -25.15
C ILE A 137 -10.19 -12.70 -25.46
N ASN A 138 -9.67 -12.51 -26.67
CA ASN A 138 -8.32 -12.93 -27.00
C ASN A 138 -7.32 -11.90 -26.47
N SER A 139 -6.29 -12.34 -25.72
CA SER A 139 -5.27 -11.46 -25.15
C SER A 139 -4.55 -10.61 -26.19
N ASN A 140 -4.45 -11.07 -27.45
CA ASN A 140 -3.86 -10.30 -28.55
C ASN A 140 -4.68 -9.06 -28.94
N GLU A 141 -5.91 -8.96 -28.46
CA GLU A 141 -6.76 -7.78 -28.66
C GLU A 141 -6.47 -6.67 -27.66
N LEU A 142 -5.77 -7.00 -26.56
CA LEU A 142 -5.42 -6.08 -25.47
C LEU A 142 -4.07 -5.43 -25.76
N SER A 143 -3.91 -4.16 -25.36
CA SER A 143 -2.65 -3.44 -25.59
C SER A 143 -2.31 -2.44 -24.48
N THR A 144 -3.00 -1.34 -24.41
CA THR A 144 -2.69 -0.22 -23.50
C THR A 144 -3.93 0.23 -22.71
N TYR A 145 -3.73 1.02 -21.65
CA TYR A 145 -4.87 1.70 -21.00
C TYR A 145 -5.58 2.64 -21.99
N GLU A 146 -4.81 3.29 -22.85
CA GLU A 146 -5.31 4.25 -23.82
C GLU A 146 -6.24 3.61 -24.84
N ASP A 147 -5.93 2.37 -25.27
CA ASP A 147 -6.77 1.60 -26.19
C ASP A 147 -8.16 1.33 -25.61
N LEU A 148 -8.29 1.13 -24.31
CA LEU A 148 -9.57 0.90 -23.65
C LEU A 148 -10.58 2.05 -23.78
N ALA A 149 -10.12 3.24 -24.16
CA ALA A 149 -10.98 4.40 -24.45
C ALA A 149 -11.57 4.38 -25.88
N THR A 150 -11.15 3.46 -26.74
CA THR A 150 -11.66 3.34 -28.13
C THR A 150 -13.03 2.69 -28.17
N ALA A 151 -13.78 2.90 -29.27
CA ALA A 151 -15.11 2.35 -29.46
C ALA A 151 -15.17 0.82 -29.47
N LYS A 152 -14.05 0.13 -29.70
CA LYS A 152 -13.89 -1.32 -29.65
C LYS A 152 -14.40 -1.91 -28.32
N TRP A 153 -14.26 -1.16 -27.22
CA TRP A 153 -14.58 -1.60 -25.86
C TRP A 153 -15.94 -1.14 -25.36
N LYS A 154 -16.79 -0.60 -26.24
CA LYS A 154 -18.11 -0.07 -25.86
C LYS A 154 -18.97 -1.13 -25.16
N GLY A 155 -19.41 -0.81 -23.93
CA GLY A 155 -20.25 -1.68 -23.10
C GLY A 155 -19.52 -2.88 -22.50
N LYS A 156 -18.17 -2.92 -22.52
CA LYS A 156 -17.38 -4.10 -22.11
C LYS A 156 -16.61 -3.92 -20.82
N ILE A 157 -16.50 -2.70 -20.26
CA ILE A 157 -15.60 -2.39 -19.17
C ILE A 157 -16.33 -2.34 -17.82
N ALA A 158 -15.87 -3.14 -16.84
CA ALA A 158 -16.20 -2.98 -15.43
C ALA A 158 -15.07 -2.26 -14.72
N ILE A 159 -15.40 -1.17 -14.03
CA ILE A 159 -14.41 -0.36 -13.29
C ILE A 159 -15.07 0.31 -12.09
N ARG A 160 -14.27 0.67 -11.08
CA ARG A 160 -14.73 1.35 -9.87
C ARG A 160 -15.04 2.83 -10.12
N SER A 161 -15.71 3.44 -9.14
CA SER A 161 -15.92 4.88 -9.05
C SER A 161 -14.61 5.68 -9.13
N SER A 162 -14.67 6.89 -9.67
CA SER A 162 -13.62 7.90 -9.67
C SER A 162 -13.20 8.34 -8.26
N GLY A 163 -14.10 8.24 -7.27
CA GLY A 163 -13.78 8.48 -5.86
C GLY A 163 -12.79 7.48 -5.27
N ASN A 164 -12.48 6.38 -5.97
CA ASN A 164 -11.50 5.43 -5.51
C ASN A 164 -10.06 5.89 -5.81
N ILE A 165 -9.20 5.88 -4.78
CA ILE A 165 -7.81 6.35 -4.89
C ILE A 165 -7.01 5.62 -5.98
N TYR A 166 -7.26 4.33 -6.25
CA TYR A 166 -6.51 3.58 -7.27
C TYR A 166 -6.82 4.07 -8.69
N ASN A 167 -8.05 4.50 -8.96
CA ASN A 167 -8.40 5.13 -10.22
C ASN A 167 -7.81 6.54 -10.31
N GLN A 168 -7.81 7.30 -9.20
CA GLN A 168 -7.18 8.61 -9.15
C GLN A 168 -5.68 8.52 -9.42
N SER A 169 -4.99 7.54 -8.85
CA SER A 169 -3.57 7.28 -9.09
C SER A 169 -3.30 6.85 -10.54
N LEU A 170 -4.13 5.99 -11.13
CA LEU A 170 -4.01 5.66 -12.56
C LEU A 170 -4.20 6.91 -13.43
N MET A 171 -5.21 7.74 -13.13
CA MET A 171 -5.44 9.00 -13.85
C MET A 171 -4.24 9.96 -13.70
N ALA A 172 -3.67 10.07 -12.49
CA ALA A 172 -2.49 10.89 -12.24
C ALA A 172 -1.29 10.42 -13.08
N SER A 173 -1.07 9.11 -13.17
CA SER A 173 -0.04 8.51 -14.03
C SER A 173 -0.29 8.78 -15.52
N LEU A 174 -1.56 8.75 -15.97
CA LEU A 174 -1.92 9.08 -17.35
C LEU A 174 -1.75 10.57 -17.67
N ILE A 175 -2.03 11.45 -16.71
CA ILE A 175 -1.78 12.89 -16.86
C ILE A 175 -0.28 13.14 -17.05
N GLU A 176 0.55 12.52 -16.23
CA GLU A 176 2.01 12.68 -16.33
C GLU A 176 2.55 12.16 -17.66
N ALA A 177 2.10 10.97 -18.08
CA ALA A 177 2.58 10.35 -19.30
C ALA A 177 2.08 11.03 -20.59
N ASN A 178 0.85 11.53 -20.60
CA ASN A 178 0.13 11.90 -21.82
C ASN A 178 -0.35 13.38 -21.84
N GLY A 179 -0.28 14.05 -20.69
CA GLY A 179 -0.86 15.39 -20.48
C GLY A 179 -2.38 15.36 -20.26
N SER A 180 -2.88 16.39 -19.57
CA SER A 180 -4.27 16.51 -19.11
C SER A 180 -5.32 16.37 -20.23
N ARG A 181 -5.03 16.92 -21.42
CA ARG A 181 -5.95 16.84 -22.57
C ARG A 181 -6.18 15.39 -23.05
N ARG A 182 -5.13 14.58 -23.08
CA ARG A 182 -5.27 13.17 -23.47
C ARG A 182 -5.89 12.34 -22.33
N ALA A 183 -5.51 12.62 -21.10
CA ALA A 183 -6.03 11.95 -19.92
C ALA A 183 -7.55 12.14 -19.75
N VAL A 184 -8.09 13.38 -19.94
CA VAL A 184 -9.54 13.58 -19.87
C VAL A 184 -10.29 12.90 -21.03
N ARG A 185 -9.70 12.87 -22.24
CA ARG A 185 -10.29 12.12 -23.36
C ARG A 185 -10.33 10.62 -23.07
N TRP A 186 -9.28 10.09 -22.45
CA TRP A 186 -9.28 8.71 -21.98
C TRP A 186 -10.42 8.46 -20.99
N ALA A 187 -10.60 9.32 -19.99
CA ALA A 187 -11.70 9.17 -19.02
C ALA A 187 -13.07 9.20 -19.67
N TRP A 188 -13.32 10.08 -20.65
CA TRP A 188 -14.56 10.10 -21.44
C TRP A 188 -14.77 8.80 -22.22
N GLY A 189 -13.70 8.26 -22.83
CA GLY A 189 -13.77 7.00 -23.57
C GLY A 189 -14.10 5.84 -22.64
N ILE A 190 -13.42 5.71 -21.50
CA ILE A 190 -13.72 4.69 -20.49
C ILE A 190 -15.17 4.82 -20.01
N ARG A 191 -15.63 6.06 -19.69
CA ARG A 191 -16.99 6.30 -19.23
C ARG A 191 -18.05 5.83 -20.25
N LYS A 192 -17.81 6.06 -21.54
CA LYS A 192 -18.67 5.59 -22.63
C LYS A 192 -18.63 4.07 -22.82
N ASN A 193 -17.51 3.45 -22.44
CA ASN A 193 -17.27 2.02 -22.64
C ASN A 193 -17.64 1.17 -21.42
N MET A 194 -18.08 1.79 -20.33
CA MET A 194 -18.55 1.07 -19.14
C MET A 194 -19.76 0.19 -19.47
N ALA A 195 -19.70 -1.06 -19.05
CA ALA A 195 -20.80 -2.02 -19.15
C ALA A 195 -21.96 -1.67 -18.19
N ARG A 196 -21.65 -0.99 -17.12
CA ARG A 196 -22.60 -0.54 -16.08
C ARG A 196 -22.05 0.67 -15.32
N ALA A 197 -22.90 1.35 -14.58
CA ALA A 197 -22.46 2.39 -13.65
C ALA A 197 -21.44 1.80 -12.63
N PRO A 198 -20.39 2.55 -12.27
CA PRO A 198 -19.40 2.12 -11.28
C PRO A 198 -20.05 1.76 -9.95
N ARG A 199 -19.72 0.58 -9.42
CA ARG A 199 -20.17 0.13 -8.09
C ARG A 199 -19.24 -0.95 -7.52
N GLY A 200 -19.14 -1.02 -6.20
CA GLY A 200 -18.39 -2.05 -5.49
C GLY A 200 -16.87 -1.84 -5.56
N ASN A 201 -16.14 -2.84 -5.09
CA ASN A 201 -14.68 -2.85 -5.03
C ASN A 201 -14.03 -3.58 -6.23
N ASP A 202 -12.70 -3.73 -6.26
CA ASP A 202 -12.01 -4.41 -7.38
C ASP A 202 -12.46 -5.86 -7.57
N ARG A 203 -12.71 -6.62 -6.48
CA ARG A 203 -13.22 -8.00 -6.61
C ARG A 203 -14.60 -8.05 -7.26
N ASP A 204 -15.44 -7.03 -7.02
CA ASP A 204 -16.76 -6.94 -7.64
C ASP A 204 -16.68 -6.64 -9.15
N GLN A 205 -15.59 -5.97 -9.60
CA GLN A 205 -15.32 -5.81 -11.02
C GLN A 205 -14.91 -7.15 -11.65
N VAL A 206 -14.05 -7.93 -10.99
CA VAL A 206 -13.67 -9.28 -11.47
C VAL A 206 -14.89 -10.21 -11.52
N ARG A 207 -15.73 -10.18 -10.47
CA ARG A 207 -16.99 -10.95 -10.45
C ARG A 207 -17.94 -10.54 -11.58
N ALA A 208 -17.99 -9.25 -11.94
CA ALA A 208 -18.80 -8.78 -13.06
C ALA A 208 -18.31 -9.37 -14.40
N VAL A 209 -16.99 -9.49 -14.59
CA VAL A 209 -16.42 -10.17 -15.77
C VAL A 209 -16.78 -11.65 -15.79
N ALA A 210 -16.58 -12.35 -14.67
CA ALA A 210 -16.91 -13.78 -14.56
C ALA A 210 -18.42 -14.08 -14.71
N ALA A 211 -19.28 -13.12 -14.41
CA ALA A 211 -20.75 -13.21 -14.51
C ALA A 211 -21.30 -12.68 -15.86
N VAL A 212 -20.44 -12.44 -16.87
CA VAL A 212 -20.83 -11.96 -18.22
C VAL A 212 -21.51 -10.57 -18.21
N LEU A 213 -21.31 -9.78 -17.15
CA LEU A 213 -21.80 -8.40 -17.07
C LEU A 213 -20.81 -7.39 -17.70
N ALA A 214 -19.59 -7.82 -17.95
CA ALA A 214 -18.54 -7.10 -18.66
C ALA A 214 -17.55 -8.11 -19.23
N ASP A 215 -16.71 -7.71 -20.17
CA ASP A 215 -15.69 -8.57 -20.75
C ASP A 215 -14.32 -8.34 -20.14
N ILE A 216 -14.06 -7.11 -19.67
CA ILE A 216 -12.80 -6.71 -19.03
C ILE A 216 -13.04 -5.86 -17.79
N ALA A 217 -12.03 -5.83 -16.90
CA ALA A 217 -12.01 -4.95 -15.75
C ALA A 217 -10.60 -4.40 -15.49
N ILE A 218 -10.49 -3.19 -14.90
CA ILE A 218 -9.22 -2.62 -14.44
C ILE A 218 -9.15 -2.76 -12.92
N VAL A 219 -8.21 -3.56 -12.43
CA VAL A 219 -8.08 -3.91 -11.01
C VAL A 219 -6.61 -4.03 -10.58
N ASN A 220 -6.35 -4.05 -9.28
CA ASN A 220 -5.02 -4.37 -8.77
C ASN A 220 -4.77 -5.89 -8.72
N THR A 221 -3.53 -6.31 -9.02
CA THR A 221 -3.13 -7.71 -9.12
C THR A 221 -3.46 -8.57 -7.91
N TYR A 222 -3.16 -8.09 -6.70
CA TYR A 222 -3.32 -8.89 -5.47
C TYR A 222 -4.77 -9.36 -5.23
N TYR A 223 -5.78 -8.66 -5.77
CA TYR A 223 -7.17 -9.11 -5.65
C TYR A 223 -7.43 -10.43 -6.38
N LEU A 224 -6.70 -10.68 -7.49
CA LEU A 224 -6.75 -11.97 -8.18
C LEU A 224 -6.12 -13.07 -7.31
N GLY A 225 -5.02 -12.76 -6.63
CA GLY A 225 -4.40 -13.68 -5.68
C GLY A 225 -5.33 -14.07 -4.53
N ILE A 226 -6.04 -13.09 -3.99
CA ILE A 226 -7.06 -13.32 -2.95
C ILE A 226 -8.21 -14.22 -3.48
N LEU A 227 -8.69 -13.98 -4.70
CA LEU A 227 -9.74 -14.81 -5.30
C LEU A 227 -9.26 -16.23 -5.58
N ALA A 228 -8.05 -16.40 -6.11
CA ALA A 228 -7.44 -17.70 -6.42
C ALA A 228 -7.29 -18.59 -5.18
N ASN A 229 -6.96 -17.98 -4.04
CA ASN A 229 -6.68 -18.69 -2.79
C ASN A 229 -7.81 -18.55 -1.75
N SER A 230 -8.99 -18.08 -2.17
CA SER A 230 -10.14 -17.96 -1.28
C SER A 230 -10.59 -19.33 -0.78
N LYS A 231 -11.01 -19.41 0.49
CA LYS A 231 -11.68 -20.59 1.06
C LYS A 231 -13.02 -20.84 0.38
N GLU A 232 -13.66 -19.81 -0.13
CA GLU A 232 -14.95 -19.89 -0.81
C GLU A 232 -14.78 -20.39 -2.26
N LYS A 233 -15.42 -21.52 -2.58
CA LYS A 233 -15.40 -22.09 -3.94
C LYS A 233 -15.85 -21.09 -5.01
N LYS A 234 -16.89 -20.29 -4.71
CA LYS A 234 -17.42 -19.28 -5.65
C LYS A 234 -16.36 -18.25 -6.09
N ASP A 235 -15.43 -17.85 -5.21
CA ASP A 235 -14.37 -16.91 -5.52
C ASP A 235 -13.29 -17.56 -6.41
N ARG A 236 -12.93 -18.84 -6.13
CA ARG A 236 -12.03 -19.61 -6.99
C ARG A 236 -12.63 -19.85 -8.39
N ASP A 237 -13.92 -20.12 -8.46
CA ASP A 237 -14.63 -20.26 -9.75
C ASP A 237 -14.62 -18.93 -10.55
N VAL A 238 -14.71 -17.78 -9.90
CA VAL A 238 -14.52 -16.46 -10.52
C VAL A 238 -13.13 -16.33 -11.09
N PHE A 239 -12.09 -16.65 -10.31
CA PHE A 239 -10.69 -16.59 -10.75
C PHE A 239 -10.44 -17.49 -11.99
N ASN A 240 -11.00 -18.69 -11.99
CA ASN A 240 -10.83 -19.66 -13.09
C ASN A 240 -11.38 -19.16 -14.44
N LYS A 241 -12.36 -18.25 -14.44
CA LYS A 241 -12.99 -17.69 -15.65
C LYS A 241 -12.24 -16.51 -16.25
N VAL A 242 -11.28 -15.93 -15.53
CA VAL A 242 -10.60 -14.70 -15.92
C VAL A 242 -9.10 -14.89 -16.04
N SER A 243 -8.43 -13.98 -16.73
CA SER A 243 -6.97 -13.93 -16.81
C SER A 243 -6.47 -12.51 -16.65
N VAL A 244 -5.15 -12.36 -16.48
CA VAL A 244 -4.44 -11.10 -16.25
C VAL A 244 -3.73 -10.68 -17.54
N PHE A 245 -3.83 -9.40 -17.88
CA PHE A 245 -3.03 -8.77 -18.93
C PHE A 245 -2.37 -7.51 -18.38
N PHE A 246 -1.06 -7.41 -18.56
CA PHE A 246 -0.27 -6.23 -18.18
C PHE A 246 -0.25 -5.24 -19.37
N PRO A 247 -0.96 -4.09 -19.26
CA PRO A 247 -1.02 -3.14 -20.38
C PRO A 247 0.28 -2.35 -20.56
N ASN A 248 0.42 -1.68 -21.70
CA ASN A 248 1.51 -0.76 -22.03
C ASN A 248 2.91 -1.40 -22.12
N GLN A 249 3.02 -2.70 -22.38
CA GLN A 249 4.31 -3.41 -22.39
C GLN A 249 5.24 -2.94 -23.51
N ASN A 250 4.69 -2.52 -24.66
CA ASN A 250 5.47 -2.03 -25.80
C ASN A 250 5.85 -0.53 -25.71
N ASN A 251 5.46 0.14 -24.60
CA ASN A 251 5.82 1.55 -24.39
C ASN A 251 6.30 1.78 -22.95
N ARG A 252 5.62 2.59 -22.09
CA ARG A 252 6.10 2.98 -20.77
C ARG A 252 6.06 1.87 -19.71
N GLY A 253 5.25 0.84 -19.90
CA GLY A 253 5.02 -0.21 -18.92
C GLY A 253 3.70 -0.06 -18.17
N THR A 254 3.35 -1.08 -17.39
CA THR A 254 2.14 -1.12 -16.59
C THR A 254 2.23 -0.19 -15.39
N HIS A 255 1.18 0.59 -15.14
CA HIS A 255 1.07 1.40 -13.92
C HIS A 255 1.20 0.53 -12.68
N ILE A 256 2.12 0.92 -11.81
CA ILE A 256 2.32 0.31 -10.50
C ILE A 256 2.00 1.31 -9.39
N ASN A 257 1.71 0.78 -8.22
CA ASN A 257 1.57 1.55 -6.99
C ASN A 257 2.07 0.72 -5.81
N ILE A 258 2.16 1.31 -4.63
CA ILE A 258 2.79 0.69 -3.46
C ILE A 258 1.86 0.62 -2.25
N SER A 259 2.12 -0.34 -1.34
CA SER A 259 1.97 -0.07 0.08
C SER A 259 3.26 0.56 0.57
N GLY A 260 3.16 1.49 1.49
CA GLY A 260 4.36 2.16 1.98
C GLY A 260 4.16 2.72 3.38
N ALA A 261 5.27 3.19 3.95
CA ALA A 261 5.31 3.75 5.30
C ALA A 261 6.11 5.04 5.35
N GLY A 262 5.73 5.91 6.28
CA GLY A 262 6.50 7.09 6.68
C GLY A 262 6.53 7.22 8.20
N ILE A 263 7.59 7.81 8.73
CA ILE A 263 7.72 8.05 10.17
C ILE A 263 6.93 9.29 10.54
N ALA A 264 6.12 9.18 11.60
CA ALA A 264 5.33 10.28 12.11
C ALA A 264 6.22 11.44 12.58
N LYS A 265 5.79 12.68 12.32
CA LYS A 265 6.58 13.90 12.58
C LYS A 265 7.08 14.00 14.03
N TYR A 266 6.27 13.57 14.98
CA TYR A 266 6.56 13.70 16.40
C TYR A 266 6.86 12.36 17.08
N SER A 267 7.20 11.32 16.28
CA SER A 267 7.59 10.01 16.82
C SER A 267 8.70 10.14 17.87
N GLN A 268 8.47 9.57 19.04
CA GLN A 268 9.46 9.48 20.13
C GLN A 268 10.36 8.24 19.96
N ASN A 269 9.94 7.27 19.13
CA ASN A 269 10.62 5.99 18.92
C ASN A 269 11.23 5.91 17.50
N LYS A 270 11.75 7.05 16.98
CA LYS A 270 12.24 7.17 15.59
C LYS A 270 13.25 6.08 15.22
N SER A 271 14.20 5.76 16.10
CA SER A 271 15.22 4.73 15.82
C SER A 271 14.59 3.35 15.58
N ASP A 272 13.67 2.96 16.44
CA ASP A 272 12.99 1.65 16.35
C ASP A 272 12.01 1.62 15.18
N ALA A 273 11.36 2.75 14.88
CA ALA A 273 10.53 2.92 13.69
C ALA A 273 11.34 2.75 12.39
N ILE A 274 12.58 3.27 12.33
CA ILE A 274 13.49 3.04 11.19
C ILE A 274 13.84 1.55 11.08
N LYS A 275 14.24 0.90 12.17
CA LYS A 275 14.55 -0.54 12.20
C LYS A 275 13.37 -1.38 11.67
N PHE A 276 12.14 -1.00 12.04
CA PHE A 276 10.94 -1.69 11.57
C PHE A 276 10.74 -1.53 10.06
N ILE A 277 10.94 -0.34 9.49
CA ILE A 277 10.87 -0.14 8.03
C ILE A 277 12.00 -0.89 7.33
N GLU A 278 13.23 -0.90 7.89
CA GLU A 278 14.36 -1.69 7.37
C GLU A 278 14.02 -3.18 7.33
N PHE A 279 13.44 -3.73 8.41
CA PHE A 279 12.96 -5.11 8.46
C PHE A 279 11.90 -5.39 7.38
N LEU A 280 10.88 -4.53 7.24
CA LEU A 280 9.82 -4.71 6.23
C LEU A 280 10.34 -4.62 4.78
N THR A 281 11.49 -3.99 4.56
CA THR A 281 12.14 -3.94 3.24
C THR A 281 13.20 -5.03 3.04
N SER A 282 13.40 -5.93 4.02
CA SER A 282 14.34 -7.04 3.93
C SER A 282 13.88 -8.10 2.91
N PRO A 283 14.80 -8.88 2.32
CA PRO A 283 14.43 -9.93 1.37
C PRO A 283 13.41 -10.94 1.91
N GLU A 284 13.48 -11.27 3.19
CA GLU A 284 12.57 -12.20 3.84
C GLU A 284 11.15 -11.62 3.99
N ALA A 285 11.03 -10.37 4.43
CA ALA A 285 9.74 -9.70 4.51
C ALA A 285 9.10 -9.56 3.12
N GLN A 286 9.91 -9.27 2.09
CA GLN A 286 9.48 -9.17 0.70
C GLN A 286 8.93 -10.51 0.16
N GLU A 287 9.56 -11.63 0.52
CA GLU A 287 9.07 -12.96 0.18
C GLU A 287 7.72 -13.26 0.85
N THR A 288 7.57 -12.91 2.13
CA THR A 288 6.33 -13.09 2.90
C THR A 288 5.17 -12.29 2.28
N PHE A 289 5.38 -11.02 1.91
CA PHE A 289 4.36 -10.22 1.21
C PHE A 289 3.91 -10.88 -0.09
N GLY A 290 4.84 -11.40 -0.89
CA GLY A 290 4.53 -12.03 -2.16
C GLY A 290 3.73 -13.33 -2.01
N LYS A 291 4.09 -14.17 -1.04
CA LYS A 291 3.46 -15.47 -0.81
C LYS A 291 2.10 -15.39 -0.11
N VAL A 292 1.96 -14.48 0.86
CA VAL A 292 0.76 -14.41 1.73
C VAL A 292 -0.26 -13.41 1.21
N ASN A 293 0.18 -12.26 0.71
CA ASN A 293 -0.70 -11.18 0.28
C ASN A 293 -0.74 -10.96 -1.24
N TYR A 294 0.07 -11.72 -2.00
CA TYR A 294 0.12 -11.63 -3.46
C TYR A 294 0.47 -10.23 -3.98
N GLU A 295 1.21 -9.45 -3.20
CA GLU A 295 1.84 -8.22 -3.63
C GLU A 295 3.26 -8.51 -4.13
N TYR A 296 3.69 -7.84 -5.20
CA TYR A 296 5.04 -7.99 -5.70
C TYR A 296 6.06 -7.39 -4.72
N PRO A 297 7.27 -7.96 -4.63
CA PRO A 297 8.36 -7.32 -3.91
C PRO A 297 8.76 -6.01 -4.59
N LEU A 298 9.49 -5.15 -3.88
CA LEU A 298 9.99 -3.87 -4.38
C LEU A 298 10.85 -4.04 -5.66
N PHE A 299 11.70 -5.07 -5.70
CA PHE A 299 12.36 -5.54 -6.91
C PHE A 299 11.51 -6.66 -7.50
N ILE A 300 10.65 -6.31 -8.46
CA ILE A 300 9.61 -7.19 -9.02
C ILE A 300 10.19 -8.51 -9.57
N GLU A 301 11.39 -8.45 -10.13
CA GLU A 301 12.15 -9.61 -10.64
C GLU A 301 12.50 -10.63 -9.55
N ASN A 302 12.59 -10.22 -8.31
CA ASN A 302 12.87 -11.09 -7.16
C ASN A 302 11.62 -11.82 -6.62
N ASN A 303 10.50 -11.72 -7.33
CA ASN A 303 9.26 -12.38 -6.92
C ASN A 303 9.42 -13.91 -6.83
N LYS A 304 9.03 -14.47 -5.67
CA LYS A 304 9.09 -15.92 -5.40
C LYS A 304 7.73 -16.60 -5.32
N SER A 305 6.63 -15.83 -5.44
CA SER A 305 5.27 -16.39 -5.44
C SER A 305 4.97 -17.10 -6.76
N ASP A 306 4.65 -18.39 -6.72
CA ASP A 306 4.34 -19.18 -7.91
C ASP A 306 3.10 -18.64 -8.64
N LEU A 307 2.10 -18.17 -7.90
CA LEU A 307 0.93 -17.55 -8.48
C LEU A 307 1.29 -16.28 -9.27
N LEU A 308 2.09 -15.40 -8.68
CA LEU A 308 2.51 -14.17 -9.38
C LEU A 308 3.40 -14.49 -10.59
N LYS A 309 4.25 -15.52 -10.50
CA LYS A 309 5.06 -16.01 -11.63
C LYS A 309 4.18 -16.58 -12.76
N SER A 310 3.05 -17.23 -12.43
CA SER A 310 2.14 -17.78 -13.43
C SER A 310 1.49 -16.73 -14.33
N TRP A 311 1.48 -15.45 -13.91
CA TRP A 311 1.01 -14.33 -14.73
C TRP A 311 2.09 -13.77 -15.66
N GLY A 312 3.31 -14.30 -15.61
CA GLY A 312 4.44 -13.85 -16.41
C GLY A 312 5.19 -12.66 -15.79
N THR A 313 6.19 -12.20 -16.53
CA THR A 313 6.94 -10.97 -16.21
C THR A 313 6.29 -9.77 -16.88
N PHE A 314 6.51 -8.59 -16.34
CA PHE A 314 6.02 -7.35 -16.93
C PHE A 314 7.00 -6.19 -16.71
N LYS A 315 6.98 -5.25 -17.65
CA LYS A 315 7.63 -3.97 -17.53
C LYS A 315 6.75 -3.02 -16.71
N ALA A 316 7.26 -2.56 -15.58
CA ALA A 316 6.61 -1.53 -14.77
C ALA A 316 6.87 -0.14 -15.36
N ASP A 317 5.89 0.76 -15.21
CA ASP A 317 6.08 2.19 -15.47
C ASP A 317 7.01 2.77 -14.41
N LYS A 318 8.11 3.40 -14.83
CA LYS A 318 9.18 3.91 -13.96
C LYS A 318 9.01 5.36 -13.52
N GLN A 319 7.80 5.91 -13.61
CA GLN A 319 7.54 7.24 -13.03
C GLN A 319 7.79 7.20 -11.52
N ASN A 320 8.40 8.27 -10.97
CA ASN A 320 8.46 8.39 -9.51
C ASN A 320 7.05 8.51 -8.95
N LEU A 321 6.71 7.65 -7.98
CA LEU A 321 5.34 7.52 -7.48
C LEU A 321 4.84 8.73 -6.68
N SER A 322 5.68 9.71 -6.35
CA SER A 322 5.23 10.99 -5.78
C SER A 322 4.27 11.72 -6.71
N ILE A 323 4.41 11.52 -8.03
CA ILE A 323 3.55 12.13 -9.03
C ILE A 323 2.06 11.77 -8.84
N LEU A 324 1.78 10.59 -8.27
CA LEU A 324 0.42 10.13 -8.00
C LEU A 324 -0.30 11.03 -7.00
N GLY A 325 0.43 11.59 -6.04
CA GLY A 325 -0.09 12.59 -5.12
C GLY A 325 -0.07 14.01 -5.71
N ILE A 326 1.02 14.40 -6.35
CA ILE A 326 1.18 15.73 -6.97
C ILE A 326 0.05 16.00 -7.97
N ARG A 327 -0.31 15.02 -8.80
CA ARG A 327 -1.38 15.11 -9.82
C ARG A 327 -2.77 14.74 -9.31
N ASN A 328 -2.93 14.34 -8.02
CA ASN A 328 -4.22 13.83 -7.53
C ASN A 328 -5.37 14.83 -7.68
N SER A 329 -5.17 16.08 -7.27
CA SER A 329 -6.21 17.13 -7.40
C SER A 329 -6.64 17.35 -8.86
N GLU A 330 -5.68 17.33 -9.78
CA GLU A 330 -5.97 17.41 -11.20
C GLU A 330 -6.73 16.18 -11.71
N ALA A 331 -6.32 14.98 -11.30
CA ALA A 331 -6.99 13.73 -11.64
C ALA A 331 -8.47 13.74 -11.25
N VAL A 332 -8.80 14.19 -10.03
CA VAL A 332 -10.19 14.34 -9.55
C VAL A 332 -10.98 15.29 -10.45
N LYS A 333 -10.43 16.49 -10.75
CA LYS A 333 -11.09 17.47 -11.63
C LYS A 333 -11.35 16.91 -13.04
N LEU A 334 -10.44 16.11 -13.58
CA LEU A 334 -10.61 15.49 -14.90
C LEU A 334 -11.67 14.39 -14.89
N PHE A 335 -11.80 13.63 -13.80
CA PHE A 335 -12.90 12.68 -13.63
C PHE A 335 -14.26 13.38 -13.57
N ASP A 336 -14.37 14.49 -12.82
CA ASP A 336 -15.60 15.28 -12.77
C ASP A 336 -15.99 15.79 -14.16
N ARG A 337 -15.01 16.30 -14.93
CA ARG A 337 -15.24 16.71 -16.34
C ARG A 337 -15.68 15.56 -17.24
N ALA A 338 -15.27 14.33 -16.93
CA ALA A 338 -15.65 13.15 -17.69
C ALA A 338 -16.99 12.54 -17.24
N ASP A 339 -17.66 13.12 -16.24
CA ASP A 339 -18.86 12.55 -15.59
C ASP A 339 -18.66 11.10 -15.12
N TRP A 340 -17.44 10.79 -14.71
CA TRP A 340 -17.13 9.48 -14.12
C TRP A 340 -17.31 9.57 -12.61
N LYS A 341 -18.42 9.07 -12.12
CA LYS A 341 -18.77 9.05 -10.69
C LYS A 341 -18.41 7.76 -10.00
#